data_babb6ccf47f845dff6ca7141094cd02f
#
_entry.id   babb6ccf47f845dff6ca7141094cd02f
#
_cell.length_a   1.000
_cell.length_b   1.000
_cell.length_c   1.000
_cell.angle_alpha   90.00
_cell.angle_beta   90.00
_cell.angle_gamma   90.00
#
_symmetry.space_group_name_H-M   'P 1'
#
loop_
_entity.id
_entity.type
_entity.pdbx_description
1 polymer ?
#
loop_
_entity_poly.entity_id
_entity_poly.type
_entity_poly.pdbx_seq_one_letter_code
_entity_poly.pdbx_strand_id
1 'polypeptide(L)'
;DLEADLIDLIDLAGAAAAERGTALVLFIDELQYVPERELAALITALHRARQNDRPITLVAAGLPQLAGQMGKAKSYAERLFLFTSVGPLAADAATSAIVHPIEAVLGCCRRISHYRS
;
A
#
# COMPACT_ATOMS: atom_id res chain seq x y z
N ASP A 1 6.02 -10.79 21.86
CA ASP A 1 5.80 -11.63 20.68
C ASP A 1 5.30 -10.77 19.52
N LEU A 2 5.98 -10.84 18.36
CA LEU A 2 5.72 -9.97 17.21
C LEU A 2 4.22 -9.94 16.79
N GLU A 3 3.56 -11.09 16.77
CA GLU A 3 2.14 -11.15 16.40
C GLU A 3 1.26 -10.43 17.43
N ALA A 4 1.49 -10.68 18.72
CA ALA A 4 0.74 -10.01 19.80
C ALA A 4 1.01 -8.51 19.81
N ASP A 5 2.28 -8.10 19.72
CA ASP A 5 2.68 -6.70 19.74
C ASP A 5 2.08 -5.92 18.54
N LEU A 6 2.03 -6.56 17.36
CA LEU A 6 1.45 -5.96 16.17
C LEU A 6 -0.09 -5.84 16.26
N ILE A 7 -0.75 -6.84 16.84
CA ILE A 7 -2.19 -6.80 17.11
C ILE A 7 -2.52 -5.63 18.02
N ASP A 8 -1.80 -5.50 19.14
CA ASP A 8 -2.02 -4.43 20.12
C ASP A 8 -1.76 -3.06 19.51
N LEU A 9 -0.69 -2.90 18.74
CA LEU A 9 -0.36 -1.65 18.06
C LEU A 9 -1.44 -1.23 17.07
N ILE A 10 -1.88 -2.15 16.23
CA ILE A 10 -2.91 -1.88 15.20
C ILE A 10 -4.26 -1.59 15.85
N ASP A 11 -4.63 -2.33 16.89
CA ASP A 11 -5.89 -2.08 17.61
C ASP A 11 -5.88 -0.72 18.31
N LEU A 12 -4.78 -0.35 18.98
CA LEU A 12 -4.61 0.95 19.64
C LEU A 12 -4.66 2.10 18.64
N ALA A 13 -3.96 1.98 17.51
CA ALA A 13 -3.96 2.97 16.45
C ALA A 13 -5.36 3.14 15.83
N GLY A 14 -6.07 2.03 15.62
CA GLY A 14 -7.44 2.03 15.13
C GLY A 14 -8.43 2.64 16.13
N ALA A 15 -8.28 2.38 17.41
CA ALA A 15 -9.08 3.01 18.46
C ALA A 15 -8.88 4.53 18.46
N ALA A 16 -7.64 4.99 18.40
CA ALA A 16 -7.31 6.41 18.34
C ALA A 16 -7.84 7.10 17.08
N ALA A 17 -7.88 6.41 15.94
CA ALA A 17 -8.49 6.91 14.72
C ALA A 17 -10.02 7.02 14.86
N ALA A 18 -10.66 6.01 15.43
CA ALA A 18 -12.10 6.01 15.68
C ALA A 18 -12.53 7.15 16.61
N GLU A 19 -11.81 7.37 17.70
CA GLU A 19 -12.07 8.47 18.65
C GLU A 19 -12.01 9.86 17.99
N ARG A 20 -11.19 10.00 16.95
CA ARG A 20 -11.06 11.24 16.16
C ARG A 20 -12.03 11.34 14.99
N GLY A 21 -12.90 10.35 14.79
CA GLY A 21 -13.80 10.30 13.64
C GLY A 21 -13.06 10.21 12.30
N THR A 22 -11.87 9.59 12.27
CA THR A 22 -11.02 9.42 11.09
C THR A 22 -10.67 7.96 10.86
N ALA A 23 -9.92 7.67 9.81
CA ALA A 23 -9.43 6.32 9.49
C ALA A 23 -7.92 6.32 9.29
N LEU A 24 -7.30 5.18 9.56
CA LEU A 24 -5.89 4.92 9.30
C LEU A 24 -5.74 4.08 8.03
N VAL A 25 -4.95 4.55 7.08
CA VAL A 25 -4.59 3.81 5.89
C VAL A 25 -3.10 3.53 5.90
N LEU A 26 -2.73 2.25 5.85
CA LEU A 26 -1.36 1.79 5.73
C LEU A 26 -1.05 1.55 4.26
N PHE A 27 0.01 2.18 3.75
CA PHE A 27 0.53 1.92 2.41
C PHE A 27 1.85 1.16 2.52
N ILE A 28 1.90 -0.05 1.98
CA ILE A 28 3.10 -0.90 1.99
C ILE A 28 3.42 -1.29 0.54
N ASP A 29 4.60 -0.89 0.07
CA ASP A 29 5.12 -1.32 -1.23
C ASP A 29 6.04 -2.54 -1.06
N GLU A 30 6.20 -3.30 -2.14
CA GLU A 30 7.09 -4.46 -2.20
C GLU A 30 6.80 -5.52 -1.11
N LEU A 31 5.53 -5.74 -0.80
CA LEU A 31 5.09 -6.60 0.31
C LEU A 31 5.57 -8.06 0.16
N GLN A 32 5.92 -8.51 -1.05
CA GLN A 32 6.47 -9.86 -1.28
C GLN A 32 7.83 -10.11 -0.60
N TYR A 33 8.54 -9.07 -0.17
CA TYR A 33 9.80 -9.21 0.56
C TYR A 33 9.60 -9.42 2.07
N VAL A 34 8.38 -9.27 2.58
CA VAL A 34 8.09 -9.54 3.99
C VAL A 34 8.11 -11.06 4.22
N PRO A 35 8.88 -11.54 5.21
CA PRO A 35 8.92 -12.96 5.56
C PRO A 35 7.55 -13.52 5.90
N GLU A 36 7.29 -14.79 5.58
CA GLU A 36 5.99 -15.44 5.76
C GLU A 36 5.44 -15.31 7.18
N ARG A 37 6.31 -15.44 8.19
CA ARG A 37 5.92 -15.30 9.61
C ARG A 37 5.43 -13.89 9.94
N GLU A 38 6.11 -12.87 9.43
CA GLU A 38 5.75 -11.46 9.65
C GLU A 38 4.50 -11.09 8.85
N LEU A 39 4.38 -11.61 7.64
CA LEU A 39 3.19 -11.47 6.82
C LEU A 39 1.97 -12.11 7.51
N ALA A 40 2.13 -13.28 8.11
CA ALA A 40 1.08 -13.94 8.89
C ALA A 40 0.66 -13.09 10.10
N ALA A 41 1.60 -12.48 10.81
CA ALA A 41 1.31 -11.58 11.93
C ALA A 41 0.51 -10.34 11.47
N LEU A 42 0.91 -9.72 10.37
CA LEU A 42 0.20 -8.58 9.77
C LEU A 42 -1.24 -8.95 9.38
N ILE A 43 -1.43 -10.08 8.71
CA ILE A 43 -2.75 -10.56 8.31
C ILE A 43 -3.64 -10.80 9.55
N THR A 44 -3.09 -11.41 10.60
CA THR A 44 -3.81 -11.67 11.86
C THR A 44 -4.22 -10.35 12.52
N ALA A 45 -3.32 -9.39 12.59
CA ALA A 45 -3.57 -8.08 13.20
C ALA A 45 -4.67 -7.30 12.47
N LEU A 46 -4.63 -7.27 11.14
CA LEU A 46 -5.66 -6.63 10.32
C LEU A 46 -7.02 -7.34 10.41
N HIS A 47 -7.01 -8.67 10.49
CA HIS A 47 -8.24 -9.45 10.71
C HIS A 47 -8.88 -9.13 12.06
N ARG A 48 -8.09 -9.04 13.13
CA ARG A 48 -8.54 -8.62 14.45
C ARG A 48 -9.09 -7.19 14.47
N ALA A 49 -8.37 -6.25 13.83
CA ALA A 49 -8.83 -4.87 13.71
C ALA A 49 -10.21 -4.78 13.03
N ARG A 50 -10.43 -5.58 11.97
CA ARG A 50 -11.74 -5.67 11.31
C ARG A 50 -12.82 -6.25 12.24
N GLN A 51 -12.50 -7.29 13.02
CA GLN A 51 -13.45 -7.87 13.99
C GLN A 51 -13.85 -6.89 15.10
N ASN A 52 -12.96 -5.96 15.44
CA ASN A 52 -13.17 -4.92 16.44
C ASN A 52 -13.71 -3.62 15.83
N ASP A 53 -14.17 -3.65 14.57
CA ASP A 53 -14.70 -2.48 13.83
C ASP A 53 -13.74 -1.26 13.85
N ARG A 54 -12.41 -1.52 13.82
CA ARG A 54 -11.41 -0.46 13.76
C ARG A 54 -11.34 0.13 12.35
N PRO A 55 -11.33 1.45 12.19
CA PRO A 55 -11.25 2.11 10.89
C PRO A 55 -9.81 2.07 10.34
N ILE A 56 -9.33 0.87 10.01
CA ILE A 56 -8.00 0.64 9.43
C ILE A 56 -8.13 -0.07 8.10
N THR A 57 -7.35 0.38 7.12
CA THR A 57 -7.24 -0.25 5.80
C THR A 57 -5.78 -0.41 5.42
N LEU A 58 -5.43 -1.54 4.82
CA LEU A 58 -4.15 -1.77 4.16
C LEU A 58 -4.32 -1.62 2.65
N VAL A 59 -3.48 -0.80 2.04
CA VAL A 59 -3.23 -0.77 0.60
C VAL A 59 -1.79 -1.21 0.37
N ALA A 60 -1.60 -2.29 -0.35
CA ALA A 60 -0.27 -2.84 -0.57
C ALA A 60 -0.03 -3.11 -2.07
N ALA A 61 1.22 -2.97 -2.48
CA ALA A 61 1.68 -3.37 -3.80
C ALA A 61 2.73 -4.48 -3.68
N GLY A 62 2.81 -5.30 -4.70
CA GLY A 62 3.78 -6.38 -4.76
C GLY A 62 3.72 -7.14 -6.09
N LEU A 63 4.64 -8.06 -6.27
CA LEU A 63 4.71 -8.91 -7.46
C LEU A 63 3.54 -9.92 -7.49
N PRO A 64 3.19 -10.48 -8.66
CA PRO A 64 2.02 -11.38 -8.80
C PRO A 64 2.00 -12.59 -7.86
N GLN A 65 3.17 -13.08 -7.41
CA GLN A 65 3.26 -14.18 -6.45
C GLN A 65 2.78 -13.83 -5.04
N LEU A 66 2.59 -12.55 -4.72
CA LEU A 66 2.17 -12.09 -3.39
C LEU A 66 0.86 -12.73 -2.94
N ALA A 67 -0.12 -12.85 -3.83
CA ALA A 67 -1.41 -13.48 -3.48
C ALA A 67 -1.22 -14.91 -2.98
N GLY A 68 -0.37 -15.71 -3.66
CA GLY A 68 -0.03 -17.06 -3.25
C GLY A 68 0.74 -17.11 -1.92
N GLN A 69 1.64 -16.16 -1.68
CA GLN A 69 2.37 -16.04 -0.42
C GLN A 69 1.43 -15.72 0.75
N MET A 70 0.49 -14.80 0.55
CA MET A 70 -0.50 -14.44 1.57
C MET A 70 -1.44 -15.62 1.88
N GLY A 71 -1.87 -16.37 0.86
CA GLY A 71 -2.68 -17.58 1.03
C GLY A 71 -1.95 -18.70 1.79
N LYS A 72 -0.63 -18.83 1.61
CA LYS A 72 0.21 -19.76 2.41
C LYS A 72 0.37 -19.29 3.85
N ALA A 73 0.60 -18.02 4.06
CA ALA A 73 0.76 -17.44 5.39
C ALA A 73 -0.50 -17.62 6.25
N LYS A 74 -1.68 -17.33 5.68
CA LYS A 74 -3.00 -17.56 6.32
C LYS A 74 -4.03 -17.89 5.25
N SER A 75 -4.69 -19.04 5.39
CA SER A 75 -5.70 -19.54 4.44
C SER A 75 -6.91 -18.63 4.27
N TYR A 76 -7.19 -17.75 5.23
CA TYR A 76 -8.30 -16.78 5.15
C TYR A 76 -7.91 -15.45 4.51
N ALA A 77 -6.66 -15.24 4.14
CA ALA A 77 -6.18 -13.98 3.54
C ALA A 77 -6.95 -13.61 2.26
N GLU A 78 -7.30 -14.60 1.43
CA GLU A 78 -8.08 -14.40 0.21
C GLU A 78 -9.46 -13.77 0.45
N ARG A 79 -10.05 -13.97 1.64
CA ARG A 79 -11.33 -13.36 2.03
C ARG A 79 -11.16 -11.99 2.68
N LEU A 80 -9.97 -11.70 3.17
CA LEU A 80 -9.66 -10.45 3.85
C LEU A 80 -9.25 -9.35 2.87
N PHE A 81 -8.57 -9.72 1.79
CA PHE A 81 -8.01 -8.79 0.81
C PHE A 81 -8.67 -8.91 -0.56
N LEU A 82 -8.76 -7.77 -1.23
CA LEU A 82 -9.10 -7.69 -2.65
C LEU A 82 -7.78 -7.59 -3.44
N PHE A 83 -7.52 -8.58 -4.29
CA PHE A 83 -6.34 -8.60 -5.16
C PHE A 83 -6.70 -8.03 -6.54
N THR A 84 -6.06 -6.93 -6.91
CA THR A 84 -6.21 -6.32 -8.24
C THR A 84 -4.90 -6.44 -8.99
N SER A 85 -4.95 -6.97 -10.20
CA SER A 85 -3.77 -7.06 -11.07
C SER A 85 -3.61 -5.76 -11.87
N VAL A 86 -2.40 -5.20 -11.81
CA VAL A 86 -2.01 -4.04 -12.62
C VAL A 86 -1.08 -4.54 -13.72
N GLY A 87 -1.52 -4.39 -14.96
CA GLY A 87 -0.76 -4.79 -16.14
C GLY A 87 0.17 -3.68 -16.66
N PRO A 88 0.90 -3.95 -17.76
CA PRO A 88 1.73 -2.96 -18.41
C PRO A 88 0.87 -1.80 -18.97
N LEU A 89 1.46 -0.61 -19.03
CA LEU A 89 0.83 0.54 -19.65
C LEU A 89 0.62 0.29 -21.16
N ALA A 90 -0.48 0.79 -21.69
CA ALA A 90 -0.66 0.89 -23.14
C ALA A 90 0.40 1.82 -23.75
N ALA A 91 0.73 1.65 -25.03
CA ALA A 91 1.86 2.33 -25.66
C ALA A 91 1.75 3.87 -25.60
N ASP A 92 0.57 4.42 -25.75
CA ASP A 92 0.26 5.85 -25.63
C ASP A 92 0.44 6.36 -24.19
N ALA A 93 -0.05 5.61 -23.21
CA ALA A 93 0.13 5.92 -21.79
C ALA A 93 1.60 5.83 -21.37
N ALA A 94 2.34 4.82 -21.86
CA ALA A 94 3.77 4.67 -21.62
C ALA A 94 4.56 5.85 -22.20
N THR A 95 4.22 6.28 -23.44
CA THR A 95 4.83 7.46 -24.07
C THR A 95 4.54 8.73 -23.25
N SER A 96 3.29 8.93 -22.85
CA SER A 96 2.90 10.10 -22.02
C SER A 96 3.60 10.13 -20.67
N ALA A 97 3.78 8.99 -20.03
CA ALA A 97 4.49 8.89 -18.75
C ALA A 97 5.96 9.34 -18.83
N ILE A 98 6.58 9.23 -20.01
CA ILE A 98 7.97 9.68 -20.24
C ILE A 98 7.98 11.14 -20.71
N VAL A 99 7.13 11.50 -21.67
CA VAL A 99 7.17 12.79 -22.34
C VAL A 99 6.71 13.94 -21.42
N HIS A 100 5.60 13.79 -20.70
CA HIS A 100 5.05 14.87 -19.87
C HIS A 100 6.02 15.40 -18.80
N PRO A 101 6.72 14.54 -18.02
CA PRO A 101 7.71 15.05 -17.06
C PRO A 101 8.86 15.80 -17.72
N ILE A 102 9.31 15.33 -18.89
CA ILE A 102 10.41 15.98 -19.64
C ILE A 102 9.96 17.35 -20.14
N GLU A 103 8.79 17.45 -20.73
CA GLU A 103 8.22 18.73 -21.21
C GLU A 103 8.00 19.72 -20.07
N ALA A 104 7.54 19.26 -18.91
CA ALA A 104 7.39 20.10 -17.71
C ALA A 104 8.72 20.71 -17.25
N VAL A 105 9.80 19.92 -17.24
CA VAL A 105 11.14 20.36 -16.89
C VAL A 105 11.70 21.32 -17.93
N LEU A 106 11.59 21.00 -19.23
CA LEU A 106 12.07 21.85 -20.31
C LEU A 106 11.30 23.17 -20.39
N GLY A 107 9.98 23.14 -20.16
CA GLY A 107 9.15 24.35 -20.08
C GLY A 107 9.55 25.26 -18.90
N CYS A 108 9.96 24.68 -17.78
CA CYS A 108 10.50 25.41 -16.63
C CYS A 108 11.84 26.05 -16.95
N CYS A 109 12.75 25.33 -17.63
CA CYS A 109 14.05 25.86 -18.03
C CYS A 109 13.95 27.03 -19.03
N ARG A 110 13.00 27.00 -19.94
CA ARG A 110 12.75 28.12 -20.87
C ARG A 110 12.32 29.40 -20.15
N ARG A 111 11.53 29.29 -19.07
CA ARG A 111 11.13 30.47 -18.27
C ARG A 111 12.31 31.10 -17.50
N ILE A 112 13.30 30.31 -17.11
CA ILE A 112 14.47 30.79 -16.39
C ILE A 112 15.42 31.55 -17.33
N SER A 113 15.50 31.18 -18.61
CA SER A 113 16.34 31.87 -19.59
C SER A 113 15.85 33.28 -19.97
N HIS A 114 14.57 33.58 -19.82
CA HIS A 114 14.01 34.92 -20.06
C HIS A 114 14.22 35.91 -18.90
N TYR A 115 14.71 35.45 -17.74
CA TYR A 115 14.95 36.34 -16.58
C TYR A 115 16.40 36.86 -16.49
N ARG A 116 17.23 36.56 -17.50
CA ARG A 116 18.63 36.98 -17.58
C ARG A 116 18.92 37.91 -18.78
N SER A 117 17.99 38.77 -19.14
CA SER A 117 18.21 39.83 -20.15
C SER A 117 17.97 41.20 -19.52
#